data_2c9c0ea1c42ac984183b84a9adac5750
#
_entry.id   2c9c0ea1c42ac984183b84a9adac5750
#
_cell.length_a   1.000
_cell.length_b   1.000
_cell.length_c   1.000
_cell.angle_alpha   90.00
_cell.angle_beta   90.00
_cell.angle_gamma   90.00
#
_symmetry.space_group_name_H-M   'P 1'
#
loop_
_entity.id
_entity.type
_entity.pdbx_description
1 polymer ?
#
loop_
_entity_poly.entity_id
_entity_poly.type
_entity_poly.pdbx_seq_one_letter_code
_entity_poly.pdbx_strand_id
1 'polypeptide(L)'
;MKKAAIWKNLIICLVIVIVLAVFMDPQSPVSMEALDKELLIKGNSGYTIRIIYAEIQHSELRESLDYGVIVSGENERREKSGTWRNEEFGEYRICVDAKVDYCIVLYTESEIQVVNIESNESTASLYEAILKLADDTE
;
A
#
# COMPACT_ATOMS: atom_id res chain seq x y z
N MET A 1 4.91 -25.41 12.99
CA MET A 1 5.42 -24.39 12.07
C MET A 1 4.36 -23.41 11.59
N LYS A 2 3.18 -23.87 11.19
CA LYS A 2 2.09 -22.98 10.77
C LYS A 2 1.64 -22.03 11.89
N LYS A 3 1.67 -22.49 13.16
CA LYS A 3 1.31 -21.65 14.31
C LYS A 3 2.29 -20.51 14.54
N ALA A 4 3.60 -20.74 14.34
CA ALA A 4 4.61 -19.69 14.52
C ALA A 4 4.49 -18.59 13.45
N ALA A 5 4.17 -18.96 12.19
CA ALA A 5 3.95 -18.00 11.11
C ALA A 5 2.69 -17.15 11.36
N ILE A 6 1.62 -17.79 11.86
CA ILE A 6 0.37 -17.09 12.19
C ILE A 6 0.61 -16.08 13.31
N TRP A 7 1.34 -16.45 14.35
CA TRP A 7 1.67 -15.55 15.46
C TRP A 7 2.54 -14.39 15.01
N LYS A 8 3.54 -14.65 14.16
CA LYS A 8 4.37 -13.60 13.57
C LYS A 8 3.54 -12.59 12.79
N ASN A 9 2.67 -13.08 11.94
CA ASN A 9 1.80 -12.22 11.13
C ASN A 9 0.86 -11.40 12.00
N LEU A 10 0.30 -12.00 13.05
CA LEU A 10 -0.53 -11.28 14.01
C LEU A 10 0.23 -10.19 14.73
N ILE A 11 1.47 -10.47 15.17
CA ILE A 11 2.31 -9.48 15.84
C ILE A 11 2.66 -8.34 14.88
N ILE A 12 3.04 -8.65 13.64
CA ILE A 12 3.36 -7.64 12.64
C ILE A 12 2.15 -6.77 12.34
N CYS A 13 0.98 -7.38 12.15
CA CYS A 13 -0.27 -6.64 11.95
C CYS A 13 -0.59 -5.74 13.13
N LEU A 14 -0.40 -6.25 14.36
CA LEU A 14 -0.62 -5.49 15.57
C LEU A 14 0.32 -4.27 15.66
N VAL A 15 1.61 -4.49 15.34
CA VAL A 15 2.60 -3.41 15.32
C VAL A 15 2.23 -2.35 14.29
N ILE A 16 1.81 -2.76 13.09
CA ILE A 16 1.35 -1.84 12.05
C ILE A 16 0.18 -1.00 12.57
N VAL A 17 -0.81 -1.64 13.17
CA VAL A 17 -1.99 -0.95 13.71
C VAL A 17 -1.60 0.04 14.80
N ILE A 18 -0.69 -0.34 15.70
CA ILE A 18 -0.23 0.54 16.79
C ILE A 18 0.53 1.75 16.22
N VAL A 19 1.45 1.51 15.27
CA VAL A 19 2.21 2.59 14.64
C VAL A 19 1.27 3.58 13.96
N LEU A 20 0.27 3.07 13.23
CA LEU A 20 -0.72 3.91 12.57
C LEU A 20 -1.57 4.69 13.56
N ALA A 21 -1.99 4.07 14.66
CA ALA A 21 -2.80 4.74 15.65
C ALA A 21 -2.08 5.94 16.30
N VAL A 22 -0.74 5.84 16.40
CA VAL A 22 0.09 6.90 17.02
C VAL A 22 0.42 8.02 16.04
N PHE A 23 0.61 7.70 14.74
CA PHE A 23 1.11 8.65 13.75
C PHE A 23 0.08 9.03 12.68
N MET A 24 -1.18 8.63 12.86
CA MET A 24 -2.21 8.84 11.84
C MET A 24 -2.53 10.33 11.65
N ASP A 25 -2.39 10.80 10.39
CA ASP A 25 -2.87 12.12 9.99
C ASP A 25 -4.37 12.02 9.70
N PRO A 26 -5.25 12.62 10.53
CA PRO A 26 -6.70 12.51 10.30
C PRO A 26 -7.18 13.20 9.03
N GLN A 27 -6.32 14.01 8.39
CA GLN A 27 -6.65 14.69 7.15
C GLN A 27 -6.20 13.92 5.90
N SER A 28 -5.44 12.84 6.05
CA SER A 28 -5.03 12.04 4.90
C SER A 28 -6.25 11.38 4.26
N PRO A 29 -6.36 11.44 2.91
CA PRO A 29 -7.46 10.78 2.21
C PRO A 29 -7.27 9.27 2.11
N VAL A 30 -6.13 8.75 2.53
CA VAL A 30 -5.79 7.33 2.41
C VAL A 30 -5.74 6.72 3.79
N SER A 31 -6.42 5.59 3.97
CA SER A 31 -6.41 4.81 5.19
C SER A 31 -6.05 3.36 4.90
N MET A 32 -5.69 2.62 5.94
CA MET A 32 -5.23 1.25 5.83
C MET A 32 -5.94 0.36 6.83
N GLU A 33 -6.23 -0.85 6.40
CA GLU A 33 -6.74 -1.91 7.27
C GLU A 33 -5.91 -3.17 7.06
N ALA A 34 -5.18 -3.59 8.09
CA ALA A 34 -4.34 -4.78 8.02
C ALA A 34 -5.13 -6.01 8.47
N LEU A 35 -5.23 -6.99 7.60
CA LEU A 35 -5.90 -8.26 7.86
C LEU A 35 -4.85 -9.39 7.84
N ASP A 36 -5.26 -10.58 8.22
CA ASP A 36 -4.37 -11.73 8.38
C ASP A 36 -3.60 -12.08 7.08
N LYS A 37 -4.29 -12.08 5.95
CA LYS A 37 -3.71 -12.50 4.66
C LYS A 37 -3.65 -11.38 3.63
N GLU A 38 -4.20 -10.23 3.96
CA GLU A 38 -4.29 -9.12 3.01
C GLU A 38 -4.25 -7.77 3.72
N LEU A 39 -3.92 -6.76 2.96
CA LEU A 39 -3.88 -5.38 3.40
C LEU A 39 -4.82 -4.59 2.49
N LEU A 40 -5.70 -3.80 3.08
CA LEU A 40 -6.61 -2.94 2.31
C LEU A 40 -6.14 -1.49 2.43
N ILE A 41 -5.94 -0.85 1.29
CA ILE A 41 -5.67 0.58 1.21
C ILE A 41 -6.90 1.25 0.62
N LYS A 42 -7.49 2.17 1.38
CA LYS A 42 -8.76 2.81 1.03
C LYS A 42 -8.58 4.31 0.84
N GLY A 43 -9.13 4.83 -0.25
CA GLY A 43 -9.25 6.27 -0.46
C GLY A 43 -10.59 6.80 0.08
N ASN A 44 -10.65 8.10 0.33
CA ASN A 44 -11.89 8.76 0.74
C ASN A 44 -13.01 8.63 -0.30
N SER A 45 -12.64 8.48 -1.58
CA SER A 45 -13.60 8.24 -2.66
C SER A 45 -14.31 6.91 -2.58
N GLY A 46 -13.83 6.01 -1.72
CA GLY A 46 -14.32 4.63 -1.61
C GLY A 46 -13.53 3.61 -2.39
N TYR A 47 -12.57 4.06 -3.20
CA TYR A 47 -11.71 3.15 -3.94
C TYR A 47 -10.83 2.37 -2.96
N THR A 48 -10.68 1.07 -3.21
CA THR A 48 -9.91 0.18 -2.33
C THR A 48 -8.97 -0.67 -3.16
N ILE A 49 -7.69 -0.71 -2.77
CA ILE A 49 -6.73 -1.68 -3.28
C ILE A 49 -6.59 -2.78 -2.24
N ARG A 50 -6.76 -4.01 -2.68
CA ARG A 50 -6.54 -5.21 -1.88
C ARG A 50 -5.17 -5.77 -2.22
N ILE A 51 -4.28 -5.78 -1.24
CA ILE A 51 -2.94 -6.34 -1.38
C ILE A 51 -2.92 -7.71 -0.71
N ILE A 52 -2.85 -8.77 -1.49
CA ILE A 52 -2.78 -10.14 -0.98
C ILE A 52 -1.32 -10.51 -0.87
N TYR A 53 -0.84 -10.74 0.35
CA TYR A 53 0.60 -10.93 0.61
C TYR A 53 1.21 -12.07 -0.22
N ALA A 54 0.48 -13.16 -0.38
CA ALA A 54 0.95 -14.32 -1.14
C ALA A 54 1.10 -14.06 -2.65
N GLU A 55 0.45 -13.03 -3.17
CA GLU A 55 0.52 -12.69 -4.60
C GLU A 55 1.65 -11.72 -4.95
N ILE A 56 2.31 -11.16 -3.97
CA ILE A 56 3.40 -10.19 -4.18
C ILE A 56 4.63 -10.94 -4.69
N GLN A 57 5.04 -10.63 -5.91
CA GLN A 57 6.25 -11.19 -6.52
C GLN A 57 7.48 -10.35 -6.21
N HIS A 58 7.29 -9.03 -6.15
CA HIS A 58 8.37 -8.09 -5.92
C HIS A 58 7.78 -6.79 -5.37
N SER A 59 8.52 -6.07 -4.56
CA SER A 59 8.09 -4.78 -4.03
C SER A 59 9.27 -3.81 -3.99
N GLU A 60 8.95 -2.53 -4.14
CA GLU A 60 9.94 -1.46 -4.12
C GLU A 60 9.39 -0.29 -3.31
N LEU A 61 10.27 0.36 -2.57
CA LEU A 61 9.98 1.66 -1.97
C LEU A 61 10.58 2.73 -2.88
N ARG A 62 9.77 3.64 -3.37
CA ARG A 62 10.20 4.75 -4.22
C ARG A 62 10.04 6.07 -3.46
N GLU A 63 11.03 6.92 -3.53
CA GLU A 63 10.98 8.25 -2.92
C GLU A 63 10.20 9.24 -3.77
N SER A 64 10.07 8.95 -5.05
CA SER A 64 9.23 9.71 -5.97
C SER A 64 8.86 8.82 -7.15
N LEU A 65 7.72 9.11 -7.76
CA LEU A 65 7.24 8.36 -8.91
C LEU A 65 6.41 9.28 -9.78
N ASP A 66 6.62 9.21 -11.09
CA ASP A 66 5.74 9.85 -12.05
C ASP A 66 4.49 8.98 -12.19
N TYR A 67 3.38 9.45 -11.65
CA TYR A 67 2.12 8.70 -11.69
C TYR A 67 1.49 8.67 -13.09
N GLY A 68 1.86 9.59 -13.96
CA GLY A 68 1.34 9.64 -15.31
C GLY A 68 -0.03 10.29 -15.40
N VAL A 69 -0.95 9.63 -16.12
CA VAL A 69 -2.28 10.17 -16.38
C VAL A 69 -3.36 9.20 -15.91
N ILE A 70 -4.49 9.78 -15.51
CA ILE A 70 -5.64 8.99 -15.06
C ILE A 70 -6.32 8.30 -16.26
N VAL A 71 -6.67 7.05 -16.09
CA VAL A 71 -7.53 6.30 -17.02
C VAL A 71 -8.96 6.25 -16.47
N SER A 72 -9.10 5.87 -15.20
CA SER A 72 -10.39 5.91 -14.50
C SER A 72 -10.14 5.98 -13.00
N GLY A 73 -10.99 6.69 -12.28
CA GLY A 73 -10.89 6.84 -10.83
C GLY A 73 -10.88 8.29 -10.43
N GLU A 74 -10.08 8.64 -9.41
CA GLU A 74 -10.03 9.98 -8.84
C GLU A 74 -8.67 10.64 -9.03
N ASN A 75 -8.69 11.90 -9.40
CA ASN A 75 -7.50 12.76 -9.47
C ASN A 75 -7.80 14.03 -8.67
N GLU A 76 -7.94 13.84 -7.36
CA GLU A 76 -8.22 14.94 -6.43
C GLU A 76 -6.91 15.61 -6.00
N ARG A 77 -7.02 16.72 -5.30
CA ARG A 77 -5.86 17.48 -4.82
C ARG A 77 -4.91 16.61 -3.99
N ARG A 78 -5.44 15.74 -3.15
CA ARG A 78 -4.65 14.85 -2.30
C ARG A 78 -4.79 13.39 -2.66
N GLU A 79 -5.95 12.94 -3.13
CA GLU A 79 -6.17 11.54 -3.46
C GLU A 79 -5.98 11.27 -4.95
N LYS A 80 -5.08 10.33 -5.25
CA LYS A 80 -4.97 9.76 -6.59
C LYS A 80 -5.28 8.28 -6.47
N SER A 81 -6.36 7.85 -7.11
CA SER A 81 -6.81 6.45 -6.99
C SER A 81 -7.44 5.98 -8.30
N GLY A 82 -7.51 4.65 -8.44
CA GLY A 82 -8.10 4.00 -9.59
C GLY A 82 -7.07 3.40 -10.52
N THR A 83 -7.38 3.42 -11.81
CA THR A 83 -6.48 2.95 -12.86
C THR A 83 -5.81 4.15 -13.51
N TRP A 84 -4.49 4.14 -13.52
CA TRP A 84 -3.66 5.19 -14.10
C TRP A 84 -2.69 4.58 -15.09
N ARG A 85 -2.04 5.40 -15.87
CA ARG A 85 -1.05 4.96 -16.87
C ARG A 85 0.18 5.84 -16.81
N ASN A 86 1.35 5.21 -16.77
CA ASN A 86 2.61 5.92 -16.94
C ASN A 86 3.52 5.14 -17.92
N GLU A 87 4.65 5.74 -18.27
CA GLU A 87 5.57 5.13 -19.22
C GLU A 87 6.27 3.89 -18.66
N GLU A 88 6.50 3.88 -17.36
CA GLU A 88 7.25 2.79 -16.72
C GLU A 88 6.41 1.51 -16.61
N PHE A 89 5.14 1.63 -16.22
CA PHE A 89 4.29 0.47 -15.90
C PHE A 89 3.22 0.17 -16.94
N GLY A 90 2.89 1.11 -17.82
CA GLY A 90 1.66 1.06 -18.57
C GLY A 90 0.49 1.33 -17.65
N GLU A 91 -0.62 0.61 -17.80
CA GLU A 91 -1.76 0.75 -16.89
C GLU A 91 -1.48 0.03 -15.58
N TYR A 92 -1.84 0.66 -14.47
CA TYR A 92 -1.61 0.12 -13.13
C TYR A 92 -2.68 0.66 -12.17
N ARG A 93 -2.74 0.08 -10.97
CA ARG A 93 -3.68 0.48 -9.94
C ARG A 93 -2.95 1.35 -8.91
N ILE A 94 -3.61 2.41 -8.47
CA ILE A 94 -3.01 3.36 -7.52
C ILE A 94 -4.02 3.78 -6.45
N CYS A 95 -3.55 3.94 -5.24
CA CYS A 95 -4.29 4.59 -4.15
C CYS A 95 -3.26 5.26 -3.24
N VAL A 96 -3.06 6.56 -3.44
CA VAL A 96 -2.02 7.32 -2.74
C VAL A 96 -2.54 8.66 -2.25
N ASP A 97 -1.90 9.17 -1.19
CA ASP A 97 -1.98 10.54 -0.75
C ASP A 97 -0.92 11.32 -1.55
N ALA A 98 -1.35 12.21 -2.43
CA ALA A 98 -0.46 12.96 -3.32
C ALA A 98 0.49 13.90 -2.57
N LYS A 99 0.19 14.22 -1.31
CA LYS A 99 1.05 15.06 -0.46
C LYS A 99 2.27 14.29 0.04
N VAL A 100 2.24 12.95 -0.01
CA VAL A 100 3.31 12.07 0.45
C VAL A 100 4.16 11.67 -0.76
N ASP A 101 5.46 11.96 -0.70
CA ASP A 101 6.36 11.69 -1.82
C ASP A 101 6.68 10.20 -1.98
N TYR A 102 6.81 9.49 -0.88
CA TYR A 102 7.14 8.06 -0.90
C TYR A 102 5.94 7.25 -1.35
N CYS A 103 6.22 6.17 -2.07
CA CYS A 103 5.20 5.19 -2.43
C CYS A 103 5.81 3.80 -2.48
N ILE A 104 4.95 2.80 -2.37
CA ILE A 104 5.32 1.39 -2.45
C ILE A 104 4.77 0.86 -3.76
N VAL A 105 5.64 0.27 -4.57
CA VAL A 105 5.25 -0.38 -5.83
C VAL A 105 5.23 -1.88 -5.59
N LEU A 106 4.09 -2.50 -5.84
CA LEU A 106 3.88 -3.93 -5.64
C LEU A 106 3.61 -4.59 -6.99
N TYR A 107 4.45 -5.56 -7.33
CA TYR A 107 4.30 -6.34 -8.56
C TYR A 107 3.63 -7.66 -8.21
N THR A 108 2.45 -7.88 -8.76
CA THR A 108 1.71 -9.13 -8.60
C THR A 108 1.58 -9.82 -9.96
N GLU A 109 1.04 -11.03 -9.97
CA GLU A 109 0.84 -11.75 -11.24
C GLU A 109 -0.11 -11.02 -12.19
N SER A 110 -1.11 -10.34 -11.66
CA SER A 110 -2.18 -9.76 -12.46
C SER A 110 -2.03 -8.26 -12.70
N GLU A 111 -1.35 -7.54 -11.82
CA GLU A 111 -1.31 -6.08 -11.90
C GLU A 111 -0.14 -5.51 -11.11
N ILE A 112 0.15 -4.24 -11.37
CA ILE A 112 1.05 -3.43 -10.55
C ILE A 112 0.17 -2.54 -9.68
N GLN A 113 0.49 -2.49 -8.40
CA GLN A 113 -0.22 -1.68 -7.41
C GLN A 113 0.73 -0.66 -6.80
N VAL A 114 0.29 0.58 -6.69
CA VAL A 114 1.06 1.67 -6.09
C VAL A 114 0.26 2.25 -4.94
N VAL A 115 0.84 2.25 -3.76
CA VAL A 115 0.16 2.71 -2.55
C VAL A 115 1.11 3.53 -1.67
N ASN A 116 0.54 4.37 -0.83
CA ASN A 116 1.26 4.98 0.27
C ASN A 116 0.28 5.24 1.41
N ILE A 117 0.78 5.75 2.51
CA ILE A 117 -0.04 6.18 3.65
C ILE A 117 0.47 7.54 4.14
N GLU A 118 -0.13 8.08 5.14
CA GLU A 118 -0.13 9.48 5.59
C GLU A 118 1.20 10.24 5.67
N SER A 119 2.34 9.55 5.64
CA SER A 119 3.66 10.21 5.70
C SER A 119 4.74 9.33 5.05
N ASN A 120 5.89 9.95 4.76
CA ASN A 120 7.04 9.21 4.24
C ASN A 120 7.52 8.15 5.24
N GLU A 121 7.61 8.50 6.52
CA GLU A 121 8.04 7.57 7.57
C GLU A 121 7.07 6.39 7.70
N SER A 122 5.78 6.65 7.72
CA SER A 122 4.77 5.60 7.82
C SER A 122 4.79 4.69 6.60
N THR A 123 4.97 5.28 5.42
CA THR A 123 5.06 4.51 4.17
C THR A 123 6.30 3.60 4.17
N ALA A 124 7.45 4.12 4.61
CA ALA A 124 8.68 3.31 4.72
C ALA A 124 8.51 2.17 5.73
N SER A 125 7.86 2.44 6.86
CA SER A 125 7.57 1.41 7.87
C SER A 125 6.64 0.35 7.34
N LEU A 126 5.63 0.75 6.59
CA LEU A 126 4.71 -0.19 5.94
C LEU A 126 5.43 -1.07 4.93
N TYR A 127 6.34 -0.50 4.15
CA TYR A 127 7.15 -1.26 3.19
C TYR A 127 7.95 -2.37 3.90
N GLU A 128 8.63 -2.05 5.00
CA GLU A 128 9.37 -3.04 5.78
C GLU A 128 8.45 -4.15 6.29
N ALA A 129 7.26 -3.80 6.74
CA ALA A 129 6.28 -4.78 7.21
C ALA A 129 5.79 -5.68 6.06
N ILE A 130 5.56 -5.12 4.89
CA ILE A 130 5.15 -5.89 3.70
C ILE A 130 6.23 -6.89 3.30
N LEU A 131 7.50 -6.48 3.33
CA LEU A 131 8.61 -7.39 3.03
C LEU A 131 8.60 -8.60 3.96
N LYS A 132 8.37 -8.39 5.25
CA LYS A 132 8.30 -9.49 6.23
C LYS A 132 7.08 -10.38 6.01
N LEU A 133 5.93 -9.79 5.72
CA LEU A 133 4.70 -10.53 5.48
C LEU A 133 4.78 -11.37 4.20
N ALA A 134 5.39 -10.85 3.16
CA ALA A 134 5.57 -11.57 1.91
C ALA A 134 6.52 -12.75 2.09
N ASP A 135 7.61 -12.58 2.84
CA ASP A 135 8.54 -13.66 3.14
C ASP A 135 7.87 -14.77 3.96
N ASP A 136 7.03 -14.39 4.92
CA ASP A 136 6.37 -15.35 5.82
C ASP A 136 5.26 -16.15 5.14
N THR A 137 4.78 -15.73 3.97
CA THR A 137 3.73 -16.45 3.23
C THR A 137 4.28 -17.45 2.21
N GLU A 138 5.57 -17.46 1.99
CA GLU A 138 6.23 -18.50 1.18
C GLU A 138 6.42 -19.80 2.00
#